data_16cf3644579168bb6f86be08963949b7
#
_entry.id   16cf3644579168bb6f86be08963949b7
#
_cell.length_a   1.000
_cell.length_b   1.000
_cell.length_c   1.000
_cell.angle_alpha   90.00
_cell.angle_beta   90.00
_cell.angle_gamma   90.00
#
_symmetry.space_group_name_H-M   'P 1'
#
loop_
_entity.id
_entity.type
_entity.pdbx_description
1 polymer ?
#
loop_
_entity_poly.entity_id
_entity_poly.type
_entity_poly.pdbx_seq_one_letter_code
_entity_poly.pdbx_strand_id
1 'polypeptide(L)'
;MSDFTQTLDADGLATITWDCQARPMNVMSKQGFADLNALIDGCLTDPMVKGVIITSAKSDFAAGMDLALIAETRDMHPENPAKGCFEMVMEIHQILRKIELAGMDFKTKKGGKPIVAVLPGTALGIGLEIPLACHHIICADNPKAKIGLPEIKVGIFPGAGGTTRLVRKMGAMAASPYLLQGKLCSPSQAQAAGIIDAVSTTPLEDAKAWILAAKDTDLVKPWDAKGYKMPGGAPYHPAGFMTFVGASAMVNGQTMGVYPAAKALLSTVYEGALVPFDTALKIEARHFTSVIMNPSSSNMIRSLFLNKGALDKGAVRPKEVPDQSVRKLGILGAGMMGAGIALVSAQVGIEVVLIDQTQEAADKGKAYVADYCDKGIARRKSTPGHKAALLSRINATPNHHALTDCDLIVEAVFEDSNIKAKVTQKVEAVILARDPPPPPNTTTN
;
A
#
# COMPACT_ATOMS: atom_id res chain seq x y z
N MET A 1 -5.86 -3.35 26.64
CA MET A 1 -5.39 -1.95 26.71
C MET A 1 -5.86 -1.26 25.43
N SER A 2 -6.27 0.01 25.51
CA SER A 2 -6.63 0.78 24.32
C SER A 2 -5.38 1.04 23.46
N ASP A 3 -5.55 0.95 22.13
CA ASP A 3 -4.50 1.34 21.17
C ASP A 3 -4.40 2.87 20.99
N PHE A 4 -5.23 3.63 21.69
CA PHE A 4 -5.24 5.08 21.61
C PHE A 4 -5.09 5.70 23.00
N THR A 5 -4.33 6.78 23.08
CA THR A 5 -4.19 7.62 24.27
C THR A 5 -4.51 9.06 23.92
N GLN A 6 -4.91 9.85 24.93
CA GLN A 6 -5.21 11.27 24.79
C GLN A 6 -4.42 12.08 25.79
N THR A 7 -3.90 13.22 25.34
CA THR A 7 -3.31 14.27 26.19
C THR A 7 -3.95 15.61 25.85
N LEU A 8 -4.04 16.51 26.83
CA LEU A 8 -4.53 17.88 26.63
C LEU A 8 -3.40 18.85 27.05
N ASP A 9 -3.03 19.77 26.16
CA ASP A 9 -2.01 20.77 26.47
C ASP A 9 -2.61 22.05 27.05
N ALA A 10 -1.72 22.99 27.47
CA ALA A 10 -2.10 24.25 28.10
C ALA A 10 -2.91 25.18 27.16
N ASP A 11 -2.77 25.02 25.84
CA ASP A 11 -3.51 25.80 24.84
C ASP A 11 -4.92 25.26 24.59
N GLY A 12 -5.26 24.09 25.20
CA GLY A 12 -6.53 23.40 25.02
C GLY A 12 -6.54 22.53 23.77
N LEU A 13 -5.39 22.06 23.29
CA LEU A 13 -5.30 21.17 22.14
C LEU A 13 -5.19 19.72 22.63
N ALA A 14 -6.17 18.90 22.28
CA ALA A 14 -6.16 17.47 22.56
C ALA A 14 -5.34 16.74 21.48
N THR A 15 -4.38 15.91 21.89
CA THR A 15 -3.65 15.02 20.99
C THR A 15 -4.10 13.58 21.25
N ILE A 16 -4.73 12.97 20.25
CA ILE A 16 -5.07 11.55 20.19
C ILE A 16 -3.94 10.82 19.51
N THR A 17 -3.24 9.96 20.22
CA THR A 17 -2.06 9.23 19.75
C THR A 17 -2.40 7.75 19.57
N TRP A 18 -2.20 7.23 18.37
CA TRP A 18 -2.39 5.82 18.04
C TRP A 18 -1.11 5.03 18.26
N ASP A 19 -1.19 3.96 19.06
CA ASP A 19 -0.06 3.11 19.40
C ASP A 19 -0.47 1.65 19.67
N CYS A 20 -0.49 0.83 18.66
CA CYS A 20 -0.69 -0.62 18.78
C CYS A 20 0.57 -1.27 19.36
N GLN A 21 0.66 -1.44 20.68
CA GLN A 21 1.84 -1.93 21.39
C GLN A 21 2.35 -3.29 20.87
N ALA A 22 1.45 -4.18 20.46
CA ALA A 22 1.79 -5.54 20.00
C ALA A 22 2.29 -5.61 18.55
N ARG A 23 2.35 -4.49 17.81
CA ARG A 23 2.65 -4.47 16.37
C ARG A 23 3.68 -3.40 16.01
N PRO A 24 4.55 -3.64 15.02
CA PRO A 24 5.53 -2.63 14.57
C PRO A 24 4.88 -1.42 13.90
N MET A 25 3.70 -1.59 13.29
CA MET A 25 2.88 -0.54 12.71
C MET A 25 1.47 -0.59 13.28
N ASN A 26 0.81 0.57 13.32
CA ASN A 26 -0.59 0.62 13.73
C ASN A 26 -1.47 -0.07 12.69
N VAL A 27 -2.41 -0.87 13.18
CA VAL A 27 -3.42 -1.59 12.39
C VAL A 27 -4.76 -1.43 13.08
N MET A 28 -5.78 -0.97 12.37
CA MET A 28 -7.09 -0.72 12.93
C MET A 28 -7.84 -2.01 13.23
N SER A 29 -8.25 -2.15 14.46
CA SER A 29 -9.12 -3.21 14.95
C SER A 29 -10.55 -2.71 15.19
N LYS A 30 -11.50 -3.63 15.44
CA LYS A 30 -12.88 -3.26 15.86
C LYS A 30 -12.86 -2.45 17.16
N GLN A 31 -12.06 -2.86 18.14
CA GLN A 31 -11.90 -2.13 19.41
C GLN A 31 -11.27 -0.75 19.18
N GLY A 32 -10.29 -0.64 18.26
CA GLY A 32 -9.66 0.63 17.90
C GLY A 32 -10.66 1.66 17.37
N PHE A 33 -11.67 1.25 16.60
CA PHE A 33 -12.73 2.16 16.17
C PHE A 33 -13.60 2.63 17.36
N ALA A 34 -13.95 1.74 18.27
CA ALA A 34 -14.72 2.09 19.46
C ALA A 34 -13.95 3.06 20.36
N ASP A 35 -12.66 2.81 20.56
CA ASP A 35 -11.78 3.67 21.36
C ASP A 35 -11.62 5.06 20.72
N LEU A 36 -11.34 5.10 19.41
CA LEU A 36 -11.24 6.37 18.69
C LEU A 36 -12.56 7.16 18.76
N ASN A 37 -13.70 6.47 18.57
CA ASN A 37 -15.00 7.10 18.66
C ASN A 37 -15.25 7.73 20.04
N ALA A 38 -14.96 7.00 21.11
CA ALA A 38 -15.14 7.48 22.49
C ALA A 38 -14.23 8.70 22.79
N LEU A 39 -12.97 8.68 22.32
CA LEU A 39 -12.06 9.81 22.48
C LEU A 39 -12.51 11.04 21.69
N ILE A 40 -12.99 10.87 20.47
CA ILE A 40 -13.56 11.97 19.69
C ILE A 40 -14.79 12.54 20.39
N ASP A 41 -15.71 11.71 20.90
CA ASP A 41 -16.88 12.17 21.65
C ASP A 41 -16.46 12.98 22.89
N GLY A 42 -15.47 12.48 23.65
CA GLY A 42 -14.89 13.19 24.78
C GLY A 42 -14.33 14.55 24.38
N CYS A 43 -13.50 14.61 23.33
CA CYS A 43 -12.92 15.86 22.84
C CYS A 43 -14.00 16.87 22.37
N LEU A 44 -15.06 16.40 21.72
CA LEU A 44 -16.10 17.27 21.18
C LEU A 44 -16.99 17.86 22.30
N THR A 45 -17.22 17.10 23.37
CA THR A 45 -18.07 17.54 24.51
C THR A 45 -17.34 18.34 25.56
N ASP A 46 -16.01 18.18 25.69
CA ASP A 46 -15.21 18.91 26.68
C ASP A 46 -15.01 20.37 26.25
N PRO A 47 -15.53 21.37 27.03
CA PRO A 47 -15.35 22.79 26.71
C PRO A 47 -13.91 23.28 26.77
N MET A 48 -13.02 22.55 27.46
CA MET A 48 -11.59 22.90 27.54
C MET A 48 -10.86 22.56 26.25
N VAL A 49 -11.38 21.63 25.43
CA VAL A 49 -10.79 21.24 24.14
C VAL A 49 -11.19 22.22 23.06
N LYS A 50 -10.21 22.93 22.50
CA LYS A 50 -10.39 23.89 21.40
C LYS A 50 -10.13 23.27 20.02
N GLY A 51 -9.37 22.19 19.96
CA GLY A 51 -9.06 21.47 18.74
C GLY A 51 -8.38 20.14 19.02
N VAL A 52 -8.27 19.30 17.98
CA VAL A 52 -7.78 17.92 18.12
C VAL A 52 -6.69 17.64 17.09
N ILE A 53 -5.61 17.01 17.52
CA ILE A 53 -4.59 16.42 16.66
C ILE A 53 -4.73 14.89 16.74
N ILE A 54 -4.80 14.22 15.60
CA ILE A 54 -4.74 12.74 15.52
C ILE A 54 -3.37 12.38 14.94
N THR A 55 -2.58 11.61 15.68
CA THR A 55 -1.23 11.22 15.26
C THR A 55 -0.88 9.79 15.69
N SER A 56 0.36 9.37 15.50
CA SER A 56 0.90 8.06 15.87
C SER A 56 2.12 8.23 16.77
N ALA A 57 2.29 7.32 17.73
CA ALA A 57 3.52 7.21 18.52
C ALA A 57 4.68 6.55 17.76
N LYS A 58 4.38 5.93 16.59
CA LYS A 58 5.35 5.22 15.75
C LYS A 58 5.90 6.12 14.65
N SER A 59 6.98 5.67 14.02
CA SER A 59 7.58 6.35 12.83
C SER A 59 6.66 6.37 11.62
N ASP A 60 5.66 5.47 11.57
CA ASP A 60 4.63 5.42 10.56
C ASP A 60 3.25 5.70 11.19
N PHE A 61 2.29 6.18 10.38
CA PHE A 61 0.95 6.45 10.89
C PHE A 61 0.15 5.15 11.04
N ALA A 62 -0.11 4.44 9.94
CA ALA A 62 -0.80 3.14 9.98
C ALA A 62 -0.63 2.32 8.69
N ALA A 63 -0.66 0.99 8.84
CA ALA A 63 -0.61 0.02 7.74
C ALA A 63 -1.98 -0.26 7.11
N GLY A 64 -3.08 0.14 7.73
CA GLY A 64 -4.44 -0.15 7.29
C GLY A 64 -5.28 -0.88 8.34
N MET A 65 -6.35 -1.54 7.88
CA MET A 65 -7.21 -2.38 8.71
C MET A 65 -6.60 -3.79 8.83
N ASP A 66 -6.93 -4.50 9.90
CA ASP A 66 -6.57 -5.91 10.02
C ASP A 66 -7.28 -6.72 8.94
N LEU A 67 -6.51 -7.24 7.99
CA LEU A 67 -7.07 -8.00 6.87
C LEU A 67 -7.62 -9.37 7.31
N ALA A 68 -7.14 -9.92 8.43
CA ALA A 68 -7.72 -11.12 9.02
C ALA A 68 -9.16 -10.83 9.48
N LEU A 69 -9.39 -9.69 10.12
CA LEU A 69 -10.74 -9.25 10.52
C LEU A 69 -11.66 -9.08 9.29
N ILE A 70 -11.16 -8.52 8.19
CA ILE A 70 -11.93 -8.40 6.95
C ILE A 70 -12.28 -9.78 6.39
N ALA A 71 -11.34 -10.72 6.40
CA ALA A 71 -11.58 -12.08 5.93
C ALA A 71 -12.64 -12.82 6.78
N GLU A 72 -12.68 -12.54 8.08
CA GLU A 72 -13.62 -13.14 9.05
C GLU A 72 -14.98 -12.43 9.11
N THR A 73 -15.12 -11.25 8.51
CA THR A 73 -16.38 -10.45 8.58
C THR A 73 -17.63 -11.24 8.14
N ARG A 74 -17.44 -12.21 7.24
CA ARG A 74 -18.52 -13.10 6.76
C ARG A 74 -19.09 -14.01 7.86
N ASP A 75 -18.28 -14.35 8.85
CA ASP A 75 -18.62 -15.29 9.91
C ASP A 75 -19.19 -14.59 11.15
N MET A 76 -19.05 -13.24 11.23
CA MET A 76 -19.49 -12.45 12.36
C MET A 76 -21.01 -12.39 12.54
N HIS A 77 -21.77 -12.59 11.45
CA HIS A 77 -23.23 -12.55 11.43
C HIS A 77 -23.79 -13.76 10.66
N PRO A 78 -23.78 -14.96 11.21
CA PRO A 78 -24.13 -16.19 10.48
C PRO A 78 -25.52 -16.17 9.81
N GLU A 79 -26.50 -15.51 10.46
CA GLU A 79 -27.87 -15.44 9.92
C GLU A 79 -28.00 -14.51 8.70
N ASN A 80 -27.23 -13.40 8.69
CA ASN A 80 -27.22 -12.45 7.57
C ASN A 80 -25.88 -11.72 7.47
N PRO A 81 -24.85 -12.36 6.93
CA PRO A 81 -23.50 -11.78 6.84
C PRO A 81 -23.45 -10.44 6.11
N ALA A 82 -24.25 -10.28 5.05
CA ALA A 82 -24.29 -9.04 4.29
C ALA A 82 -24.84 -7.86 5.10
N LYS A 83 -25.88 -8.10 5.90
CA LYS A 83 -26.45 -7.08 6.80
C LYS A 83 -25.40 -6.64 7.83
N GLY A 84 -24.77 -7.60 8.51
CA GLY A 84 -23.76 -7.31 9.53
C GLY A 84 -22.56 -6.54 8.96
N CYS A 85 -22.07 -6.94 7.78
CA CYS A 85 -21.00 -6.21 7.09
C CYS A 85 -21.41 -4.77 6.75
N PHE A 86 -22.61 -4.58 6.19
CA PHE A 86 -23.13 -3.26 5.85
C PHE A 86 -23.26 -2.35 7.09
N GLU A 87 -23.83 -2.87 8.18
CA GLU A 87 -23.99 -2.13 9.44
C GLU A 87 -22.66 -1.72 10.05
N MET A 88 -21.67 -2.62 10.07
CA MET A 88 -20.31 -2.32 10.53
C MET A 88 -19.65 -1.22 9.68
N VAL A 89 -19.76 -1.28 8.36
CA VAL A 89 -19.21 -0.25 7.49
C VAL A 89 -19.89 1.10 7.70
N MET A 90 -21.22 1.09 7.88
CA MET A 90 -21.97 2.30 8.18
C MET A 90 -21.61 2.91 9.53
N GLU A 91 -21.31 2.09 10.54
CA GLU A 91 -20.80 2.56 11.83
C GLU A 91 -19.44 3.28 11.66
N ILE A 92 -18.52 2.70 10.89
CA ILE A 92 -17.25 3.34 10.57
C ILE A 92 -17.48 4.68 9.85
N HIS A 93 -18.39 4.71 8.87
CA HIS A 93 -18.74 5.96 8.17
C HIS A 93 -19.27 7.02 9.13
N GLN A 94 -20.09 6.64 10.12
CA GLN A 94 -20.61 7.57 11.13
C GLN A 94 -19.49 8.14 12.00
N ILE A 95 -18.52 7.31 12.42
CA ILE A 95 -17.37 7.76 13.19
C ILE A 95 -16.54 8.77 12.38
N LEU A 96 -16.22 8.45 11.12
CA LEU A 96 -15.45 9.36 10.28
C LEU A 96 -16.25 10.62 9.93
N ARG A 97 -17.59 10.51 9.76
CA ARG A 97 -18.43 11.68 9.54
C ARG A 97 -18.50 12.58 10.77
N LYS A 98 -18.46 12.01 11.98
CA LYS A 98 -18.34 12.76 13.23
C LYS A 98 -17.03 13.57 13.30
N ILE A 99 -15.91 12.96 12.94
CA ILE A 99 -14.61 13.65 12.81
C ILE A 99 -14.72 14.81 11.81
N GLU A 100 -15.36 14.60 10.69
CA GLU A 100 -15.50 15.54 9.59
C GLU A 100 -16.40 16.74 9.94
N LEU A 101 -17.45 16.51 10.72
CA LEU A 101 -18.36 17.57 11.20
C LEU A 101 -17.86 18.21 12.51
N ALA A 102 -17.11 17.46 13.32
CA ALA A 102 -16.45 17.91 14.55
C ALA A 102 -17.33 18.77 15.49
N GLY A 103 -18.60 18.39 15.63
CA GLY A 103 -19.56 19.13 16.45
C GLY A 103 -20.16 20.37 15.78
N MET A 104 -19.80 20.68 14.55
CA MET A 104 -20.32 21.81 13.79
C MET A 104 -21.84 21.69 13.59
N ASP A 105 -22.57 22.78 13.83
CA ASP A 105 -23.96 22.87 13.43
C ASP A 105 -24.08 22.84 11.88
N PHE A 106 -24.75 21.84 11.37
CA PHE A 106 -24.80 21.58 9.93
C PHE A 106 -25.51 22.69 9.14
N LYS A 107 -26.46 23.41 9.76
CA LYS A 107 -27.22 24.48 9.09
C LYS A 107 -26.42 25.79 9.04
N THR A 108 -25.85 26.18 10.18
CA THR A 108 -25.12 27.46 10.32
C THR A 108 -23.66 27.34 9.89
N LYS A 109 -23.12 26.12 9.81
CA LYS A 109 -21.71 25.83 9.54
C LYS A 109 -20.76 26.48 10.57
N LYS A 110 -21.15 26.49 11.85
CA LYS A 110 -20.42 27.11 12.95
C LYS A 110 -20.29 26.19 14.15
N GLY A 111 -19.35 26.51 15.02
CA GLY A 111 -19.20 25.87 16.34
C GLY A 111 -18.48 24.54 16.30
N GLY A 112 -17.91 24.14 15.19
CA GLY A 112 -17.06 22.94 15.08
C GLY A 112 -15.70 23.15 15.76
N LYS A 113 -15.05 22.05 16.15
CA LYS A 113 -13.67 22.05 16.64
C LYS A 113 -12.73 21.59 15.52
N PRO A 114 -11.64 22.31 15.21
CA PRO A 114 -10.69 21.89 14.20
C PRO A 114 -10.03 20.56 14.57
N ILE A 115 -9.97 19.62 13.63
CA ILE A 115 -9.31 18.33 13.76
C ILE A 115 -8.26 18.19 12.65
N VAL A 116 -7.00 17.99 13.03
CA VAL A 116 -5.85 17.86 12.12
C VAL A 116 -5.25 16.47 12.26
N ALA A 117 -4.97 15.82 11.13
CA ALA A 117 -4.18 14.59 11.09
C ALA A 117 -2.70 14.92 10.87
N VAL A 118 -1.84 14.41 11.74
CA VAL A 118 -0.38 14.47 11.60
C VAL A 118 0.16 13.09 11.31
N LEU A 119 0.73 12.91 10.12
CA LEU A 119 1.28 11.67 9.63
C LEU A 119 2.81 11.66 9.79
N PRO A 120 3.38 10.94 10.78
CA PRO A 120 4.83 10.87 10.93
C PRO A 120 5.52 10.10 9.80
N GLY A 121 4.77 9.24 9.08
CA GLY A 121 5.27 8.41 7.99
C GLY A 121 4.15 7.79 7.18
N THR A 122 4.29 6.51 6.85
CA THR A 122 3.38 5.74 5.98
C THR A 122 1.95 5.72 6.52
N ALA A 123 0.98 6.00 5.64
CA ALA A 123 -0.46 6.00 5.92
C ALA A 123 -1.22 5.29 4.78
N LEU A 124 -1.69 4.08 5.05
CA LEU A 124 -2.33 3.21 4.06
C LEU A 124 -3.74 2.81 4.46
N GLY A 125 -4.63 2.71 3.48
CA GLY A 125 -6.01 2.26 3.68
C GLY A 125 -6.74 3.11 4.70
N ILE A 126 -7.33 2.50 5.75
CA ILE A 126 -8.00 3.24 6.83
C ILE A 126 -7.07 4.27 7.48
N GLY A 127 -5.73 4.05 7.46
CA GLY A 127 -4.74 5.01 7.91
C GLY A 127 -4.67 6.28 7.05
N LEU A 128 -5.25 6.27 5.85
CA LEU A 128 -5.48 7.48 5.05
C LEU A 128 -6.95 7.92 5.07
N GLU A 129 -7.91 6.98 5.21
CA GLU A 129 -9.33 7.32 5.24
C GLU A 129 -9.71 8.16 6.48
N ILE A 130 -9.08 7.89 7.64
CA ILE A 130 -9.22 8.72 8.85
C ILE A 130 -8.68 10.15 8.61
N PRO A 131 -7.44 10.36 8.15
CA PRO A 131 -6.94 11.68 7.76
C PRO A 131 -7.81 12.42 6.75
N LEU A 132 -8.36 11.72 5.74
CA LEU A 132 -9.28 12.34 4.76
C LEU A 132 -10.56 12.90 5.39
N ALA A 133 -10.98 12.38 6.54
CA ALA A 133 -12.08 12.95 7.32
C ALA A 133 -11.66 14.15 8.17
N CYS A 134 -10.38 14.32 8.51
CA CYS A 134 -9.88 15.48 9.25
C CYS A 134 -9.89 16.74 8.40
N HIS A 135 -9.94 17.92 9.02
CA HIS A 135 -10.01 19.20 8.30
C HIS A 135 -8.71 19.52 7.56
N HIS A 136 -7.58 19.15 8.13
CA HIS A 136 -6.26 19.37 7.53
C HIS A 136 -5.36 18.15 7.75
N ILE A 137 -4.49 17.86 6.77
CA ILE A 137 -3.60 16.69 6.78
C ILE A 137 -2.17 17.19 6.58
N ILE A 138 -1.33 16.99 7.58
CA ILE A 138 0.10 17.35 7.53
C ILE A 138 0.92 16.06 7.61
N CYS A 139 1.81 15.83 6.67
CA CYS A 139 2.74 14.71 6.68
C CYS A 139 4.15 15.20 6.99
N ALA A 140 4.89 14.40 7.77
CA ALA A 140 6.32 14.64 7.95
C ALA A 140 7.06 14.53 6.60
N ASP A 141 8.12 15.32 6.42
CA ASP A 141 9.01 15.25 5.26
C ASP A 141 9.89 13.98 5.34
N ASN A 142 9.25 12.86 5.05
CA ASN A 142 9.87 11.54 5.03
C ASN A 142 9.73 10.92 3.64
N PRO A 143 10.78 10.96 2.78
CA PRO A 143 10.70 10.45 1.40
C PRO A 143 10.47 8.95 1.31
N LYS A 144 10.70 8.19 2.40
CA LYS A 144 10.43 6.74 2.47
C LYS A 144 8.96 6.42 2.75
N ALA A 145 8.21 7.36 3.31
CA ALA A 145 6.80 7.19 3.63
C ALA A 145 5.96 6.92 2.37
N LYS A 146 4.92 6.12 2.54
CA LYS A 146 3.97 5.76 1.49
C LYS A 146 2.57 6.18 1.90
N ILE A 147 1.93 6.98 1.06
CA ILE A 147 0.57 7.49 1.26
C ILE A 147 -0.33 6.91 0.16
N GLY A 148 -1.45 6.28 0.51
CA GLY A 148 -2.38 5.76 -0.49
C GLY A 148 -3.42 4.79 0.00
N LEU A 149 -4.24 4.32 -0.95
CA LEU A 149 -5.37 3.41 -0.77
C LEU A 149 -5.15 2.14 -1.62
N PRO A 150 -4.32 1.18 -1.16
CA PRO A 150 -3.92 0.02 -1.96
C PRO A 150 -4.91 -1.15 -1.95
N GLU A 151 -6.11 -1.00 -1.40
CA GLU A 151 -7.10 -2.04 -1.14
C GLU A 151 -7.45 -2.86 -2.38
N ILE A 152 -7.43 -2.24 -3.55
CA ILE A 152 -7.74 -2.92 -4.82
C ILE A 152 -6.78 -4.08 -5.13
N LYS A 153 -5.55 -4.01 -4.62
CA LYS A 153 -4.53 -5.05 -4.80
C LYS A 153 -4.81 -6.34 -4.04
N VAL A 154 -5.68 -6.26 -3.04
CA VAL A 154 -6.12 -7.42 -2.26
C VAL A 154 -7.58 -7.79 -2.53
N GLY A 155 -8.16 -7.28 -3.63
CA GLY A 155 -9.49 -7.67 -4.10
C GLY A 155 -10.65 -7.01 -3.40
N ILE A 156 -10.40 -5.88 -2.71
CA ILE A 156 -11.40 -4.97 -2.15
C ILE A 156 -11.15 -3.55 -2.66
N PHE A 157 -11.87 -2.56 -2.16
CA PHE A 157 -11.61 -1.13 -2.42
C PHE A 157 -11.82 -0.34 -1.13
N PRO A 158 -11.37 0.94 -1.03
CA PRO A 158 -11.55 1.74 0.18
C PRO A 158 -13.02 1.85 0.56
N GLY A 159 -13.40 1.31 1.71
CA GLY A 159 -14.78 1.15 2.13
C GLY A 159 -15.19 1.96 3.36
N ALA A 160 -14.24 2.69 3.97
CA ALA A 160 -14.53 3.57 5.10
C ALA A 160 -14.78 5.05 4.69
N GLY A 161 -15.22 5.26 3.47
CA GLY A 161 -15.48 6.59 2.91
C GLY A 161 -14.32 7.19 2.13
N GLY A 162 -13.21 6.45 1.97
CA GLY A 162 -12.04 6.91 1.22
C GLY A 162 -12.31 7.05 -0.27
N THR A 163 -13.07 6.15 -0.86
CA THR A 163 -13.52 6.25 -2.25
C THR A 163 -14.32 7.53 -2.46
N THR A 164 -15.35 7.74 -1.67
CA THR A 164 -16.23 8.91 -1.78
C THR A 164 -15.47 10.21 -1.52
N ARG A 165 -14.65 10.28 -0.43
CA ARG A 165 -13.89 11.50 -0.10
C ARG A 165 -12.87 11.86 -1.16
N LEU A 166 -12.11 10.88 -1.65
CA LEU A 166 -11.08 11.14 -2.65
C LEU A 166 -11.67 11.62 -3.96
N VAL A 167 -12.76 10.98 -4.43
CA VAL A 167 -13.47 11.40 -5.64
C VAL A 167 -14.07 12.79 -5.47
N ARG A 168 -14.63 13.12 -4.31
CA ARG A 168 -15.16 14.44 -4.01
C ARG A 168 -14.06 15.51 -3.90
N LYS A 169 -12.88 15.14 -3.38
CA LYS A 169 -11.75 16.07 -3.22
C LYS A 169 -11.09 16.41 -4.56
N MET A 170 -10.89 15.42 -5.45
CA MET A 170 -10.05 15.61 -6.64
C MET A 170 -10.72 15.25 -7.98
N GLY A 171 -11.92 14.70 -7.96
CA GLY A 171 -12.63 14.22 -9.16
C GLY A 171 -12.30 12.77 -9.54
N ALA A 172 -13.21 12.14 -10.30
CA ALA A 172 -13.13 10.71 -10.62
C ALA A 172 -11.87 10.35 -11.42
N MET A 173 -11.49 11.15 -12.41
CA MET A 173 -10.32 10.89 -13.27
C MET A 173 -9.01 10.99 -12.47
N ALA A 174 -8.85 12.03 -11.66
CA ALA A 174 -7.63 12.23 -10.86
C ALA A 174 -7.52 11.20 -9.73
N ALA A 175 -8.64 10.74 -9.15
CA ALA A 175 -8.68 9.70 -8.13
C ALA A 175 -8.41 8.28 -8.69
N SER A 176 -8.66 8.04 -9.98
CA SER A 176 -8.58 6.73 -10.63
C SER A 176 -7.26 5.97 -10.40
N PRO A 177 -6.05 6.55 -10.54
CA PRO A 177 -4.80 5.82 -10.30
C PRO A 177 -4.66 5.33 -8.85
N TYR A 178 -5.19 6.09 -7.90
CA TYR A 178 -5.10 5.77 -6.47
C TYR A 178 -6.11 4.71 -6.06
N LEU A 179 -7.31 4.74 -6.64
CA LEU A 179 -8.39 3.83 -6.31
C LEU A 179 -8.35 2.53 -7.13
N LEU A 180 -8.18 2.60 -8.48
CA LEU A 180 -8.23 1.44 -9.38
C LEU A 180 -6.89 0.71 -9.51
N GLN A 181 -5.76 1.38 -9.27
CA GLN A 181 -4.43 0.78 -9.35
C GLN A 181 -3.75 0.66 -7.98
N GLY A 182 -4.34 1.25 -6.92
CA GLY A 182 -3.74 1.31 -5.59
C GLY A 182 -2.35 1.95 -5.62
N LYS A 183 -2.19 3.04 -6.40
CA LYS A 183 -0.92 3.77 -6.49
C LYS A 183 -0.57 4.40 -5.16
N LEU A 184 0.67 4.18 -4.73
CA LEU A 184 1.23 4.81 -3.54
C LEU A 184 2.08 6.02 -3.93
N CYS A 185 2.05 7.04 -3.10
CA CYS A 185 2.79 8.29 -3.29
C CYS A 185 3.80 8.52 -2.15
N SER A 186 4.89 9.23 -2.43
CA SER A 186 5.65 9.91 -1.37
C SER A 186 4.84 11.10 -0.82
N PRO A 187 5.18 11.65 0.36
CA PRO A 187 4.50 12.83 0.90
C PRO A 187 4.41 14.00 -0.09
N SER A 188 5.51 14.34 -0.75
CA SER A 188 5.55 15.42 -1.76
C SER A 188 4.65 15.15 -2.96
N GLN A 189 4.59 13.89 -3.44
CA GLN A 189 3.68 13.50 -4.52
C GLN A 189 2.22 13.52 -4.07
N ALA A 190 1.91 13.11 -2.84
CA ALA A 190 0.57 13.14 -2.28
C ALA A 190 0.07 14.58 -2.10
N GLN A 191 0.93 15.50 -1.68
CA GLN A 191 0.63 16.94 -1.60
C GLN A 191 0.39 17.52 -3.00
N ALA A 192 1.28 17.27 -3.95
CA ALA A 192 1.12 17.75 -5.33
C ALA A 192 -0.16 17.22 -5.99
N ALA A 193 -0.60 16.02 -5.62
CA ALA A 193 -1.87 15.44 -6.08
C ALA A 193 -3.10 15.98 -5.33
N GLY A 194 -2.92 16.72 -4.24
CA GLY A 194 -4.01 17.23 -3.40
C GLY A 194 -4.64 16.15 -2.48
N ILE A 195 -3.96 15.04 -2.25
CA ILE A 195 -4.40 14.00 -1.30
C ILE A 195 -4.22 14.49 0.13
N ILE A 196 -3.04 15.04 0.45
CA ILE A 196 -2.72 15.69 1.73
C ILE A 196 -2.52 17.19 1.50
N ASP A 197 -2.58 17.98 2.57
CA ASP A 197 -2.60 19.43 2.46
C ASP A 197 -1.20 20.06 2.63
N ALA A 198 -0.33 19.47 3.48
CA ALA A 198 1.02 19.97 3.71
C ALA A 198 2.05 18.86 3.96
N VAL A 199 3.31 19.16 3.65
CA VAL A 199 4.49 18.39 4.08
C VAL A 199 5.36 19.32 4.94
N SER A 200 5.84 18.84 6.08
CA SER A 200 6.54 19.65 7.06
C SER A 200 7.67 18.89 7.75
N THR A 201 8.70 19.61 8.16
CA THR A 201 9.75 19.11 9.06
C THR A 201 9.36 19.20 10.53
N THR A 202 8.33 20.01 10.86
CA THR A 202 7.78 20.22 12.20
C THR A 202 6.25 20.03 12.22
N PRO A 203 5.74 18.85 11.82
CA PRO A 203 4.31 18.68 11.51
C PRO A 203 3.38 18.86 12.71
N LEU A 204 3.85 18.62 13.95
CA LEU A 204 3.05 18.81 15.16
C LEU A 204 2.89 20.30 15.49
N GLU A 205 3.96 21.08 15.37
CA GLU A 205 3.94 22.53 15.59
C GLU A 205 3.05 23.22 14.56
N ASP A 206 3.17 22.81 13.30
CA ASP A 206 2.36 23.34 12.20
C ASP A 206 0.88 22.98 12.38
N ALA A 207 0.57 21.78 12.89
CA ALA A 207 -0.80 21.38 13.21
C ALA A 207 -1.40 22.25 14.32
N LYS A 208 -0.64 22.53 15.40
CA LYS A 208 -1.05 23.46 16.46
C LYS A 208 -1.30 24.85 15.94
N ALA A 209 -0.37 25.38 15.14
CA ALA A 209 -0.50 26.71 14.54
C ALA A 209 -1.74 26.79 13.63
N TRP A 210 -1.99 25.76 12.81
CA TRP A 210 -3.17 25.71 11.96
C TRP A 210 -4.46 25.68 12.76
N ILE A 211 -4.54 24.86 13.82
CA ILE A 211 -5.73 24.75 14.68
C ILE A 211 -6.05 26.09 15.34
N LEU A 212 -5.04 26.78 15.88
CA LEU A 212 -5.22 28.08 16.56
C LEU A 212 -5.64 29.20 15.61
N ALA A 213 -5.30 29.10 14.32
CA ALA A 213 -5.65 30.06 13.28
C ALA A 213 -6.97 29.74 12.55
N ALA A 214 -7.48 28.51 12.69
CA ALA A 214 -8.63 28.02 11.93
C ALA A 214 -9.91 28.80 12.21
N LYS A 215 -10.70 29.02 11.16
CA LYS A 215 -12.01 29.67 11.20
C LYS A 215 -13.10 28.64 10.89
N ASP A 216 -14.34 28.91 11.23
CA ASP A 216 -15.47 28.04 10.91
C ASP A 216 -15.51 27.62 9.41
N THR A 217 -15.10 28.50 8.51
CA THR A 217 -15.04 28.22 7.05
C THR A 217 -14.04 27.14 6.70
N ASP A 218 -12.94 27.00 7.44
CA ASP A 218 -11.86 26.04 7.20
C ASP A 218 -12.27 24.62 7.65
N LEU A 219 -13.33 24.54 8.49
CA LEU A 219 -13.89 23.28 8.97
C LEU A 219 -14.97 22.71 8.04
N VAL A 220 -15.44 23.48 7.07
CA VAL A 220 -16.48 23.02 6.13
C VAL A 220 -15.81 22.27 4.98
N LYS A 221 -16.09 20.96 4.90
CA LYS A 221 -15.61 20.18 3.77
C LYS A 221 -16.19 20.67 2.45
N PRO A 222 -15.42 20.59 1.34
CA PRO A 222 -15.91 21.11 0.04
C PRO A 222 -17.30 20.59 -0.35
N TRP A 223 -17.56 19.31 -0.14
CA TRP A 223 -18.85 18.65 -0.46
C TRP A 223 -20.01 19.03 0.47
N ASP A 224 -19.75 19.68 1.60
CA ASP A 224 -20.74 20.25 2.51
C ASP A 224 -20.97 21.75 2.30
N ALA A 225 -20.12 22.37 1.47
CA ALA A 225 -20.25 23.78 1.14
C ALA A 225 -21.39 24.02 0.15
N LYS A 226 -22.07 25.17 0.30
CA LYS A 226 -23.15 25.58 -0.64
C LYS A 226 -22.55 25.76 -2.04
N GLY A 227 -23.19 25.14 -3.03
CA GLY A 227 -22.77 25.27 -4.42
C GLY A 227 -21.57 24.42 -4.82
N TYR A 228 -21.21 23.43 -4.01
CA TYR A 228 -20.14 22.49 -4.34
C TYR A 228 -20.33 21.88 -5.74
N LYS A 229 -19.25 21.85 -6.50
CA LYS A 229 -19.17 21.18 -7.81
C LYS A 229 -18.02 20.18 -7.77
N MET A 230 -18.28 18.94 -8.13
CA MET A 230 -17.26 17.90 -8.17
C MET A 230 -16.16 18.26 -9.20
N PRO A 231 -14.88 18.24 -8.83
CA PRO A 231 -13.79 18.46 -9.78
C PRO A 231 -13.87 17.50 -10.97
N GLY A 232 -13.64 17.99 -12.18
CA GLY A 232 -13.77 17.20 -13.41
C GLY A 232 -15.21 16.87 -13.84
N GLY A 233 -16.23 17.31 -13.07
CA GLY A 233 -17.65 17.15 -13.37
C GLY A 233 -18.25 15.79 -12.97
N ALA A 234 -19.55 15.82 -12.68
CA ALA A 234 -20.36 14.61 -12.43
C ALA A 234 -20.70 13.89 -13.77
N PRO A 235 -21.25 12.66 -13.74
CA PRO A 235 -21.51 11.87 -14.96
C PRO A 235 -22.28 12.55 -16.07
N TYR A 236 -23.26 13.39 -15.74
CA TYR A 236 -24.07 14.14 -16.72
C TYR A 236 -23.55 15.55 -17.00
N HIS A 237 -22.45 15.95 -16.36
CA HIS A 237 -21.81 17.23 -16.67
C HIS A 237 -20.89 17.06 -17.90
N PRO A 238 -20.88 18.00 -18.87
CA PRO A 238 -20.07 17.87 -20.10
C PRO A 238 -18.60 17.51 -19.84
N ALA A 239 -17.98 18.08 -18.80
CA ALA A 239 -16.59 17.80 -18.45
C ALA A 239 -16.38 16.37 -17.89
N GLY A 240 -17.38 15.77 -17.23
CA GLY A 240 -17.30 14.43 -16.63
C GLY A 240 -17.75 13.31 -17.57
N PHE A 241 -18.62 13.62 -18.52
CA PHE A 241 -19.30 12.62 -19.35
C PHE A 241 -18.36 11.60 -19.99
N MET A 242 -17.31 12.06 -20.69
CA MET A 242 -16.36 11.15 -21.34
C MET A 242 -15.58 10.27 -20.37
N THR A 243 -15.30 10.77 -19.17
CA THR A 243 -14.64 9.98 -18.11
C THR A 243 -15.49 8.76 -17.75
N PHE A 244 -16.78 8.96 -17.55
CA PHE A 244 -17.68 7.89 -17.11
C PHE A 244 -18.09 6.95 -18.25
N VAL A 245 -18.25 7.44 -19.47
CA VAL A 245 -18.58 6.60 -20.64
C VAL A 245 -17.45 5.62 -20.95
N GLY A 246 -16.21 6.07 -20.95
CA GLY A 246 -15.05 5.22 -21.27
C GLY A 246 -14.59 4.31 -20.13
N ALA A 247 -14.93 4.64 -18.88
CA ALA A 247 -14.37 3.98 -17.69
C ALA A 247 -14.67 2.47 -17.62
N SER A 248 -15.87 2.04 -18.01
CA SER A 248 -16.26 0.63 -17.97
C SER A 248 -15.45 -0.21 -18.95
N ALA A 249 -15.26 0.26 -20.18
CA ALA A 249 -14.48 -0.42 -21.20
C ALA A 249 -12.99 -0.49 -20.76
N MET A 250 -12.44 0.59 -20.23
CA MET A 250 -11.06 0.64 -19.73
C MET A 250 -10.83 -0.33 -18.59
N VAL A 251 -11.70 -0.34 -17.58
CA VAL A 251 -11.61 -1.26 -16.43
C VAL A 251 -11.74 -2.71 -16.89
N ASN A 252 -12.69 -3.03 -17.76
CA ASN A 252 -12.83 -4.38 -18.30
C ASN A 252 -11.60 -4.81 -19.12
N GLY A 253 -11.04 -3.92 -19.93
CA GLY A 253 -9.84 -4.20 -20.71
C GLY A 253 -8.62 -4.47 -19.82
N GLN A 254 -8.44 -3.73 -18.72
CA GLN A 254 -7.32 -3.92 -17.80
C GLN A 254 -7.49 -5.12 -16.87
N THR A 255 -8.71 -5.49 -16.52
CA THR A 255 -9.01 -6.51 -15.51
C THR A 255 -9.52 -7.81 -16.13
N MET A 256 -9.67 -7.89 -17.45
CA MET A 256 -10.33 -8.99 -18.17
C MET A 256 -11.74 -9.30 -17.61
N GLY A 257 -12.32 -8.34 -16.89
CA GLY A 257 -13.62 -8.48 -16.25
C GLY A 257 -13.71 -9.45 -15.08
N VAL A 258 -12.57 -10.01 -14.59
CA VAL A 258 -12.56 -11.07 -13.56
C VAL A 258 -12.45 -10.55 -12.12
N TYR A 259 -12.17 -9.25 -11.91
CA TYR A 259 -12.02 -8.67 -10.57
C TYR A 259 -13.29 -7.94 -10.14
N PRO A 260 -14.11 -8.51 -9.21
CA PRO A 260 -15.37 -7.89 -8.75
C PRO A 260 -15.16 -6.52 -8.12
N ALA A 261 -14.07 -6.33 -7.36
CA ALA A 261 -13.78 -5.08 -6.68
C ALA A 261 -13.65 -3.88 -7.64
N ALA A 262 -12.98 -4.07 -8.79
CA ALA A 262 -12.82 -3.00 -9.76
C ALA A 262 -14.15 -2.54 -10.39
N LYS A 263 -15.06 -3.47 -10.64
CA LYS A 263 -16.40 -3.18 -11.16
C LYS A 263 -17.26 -2.50 -10.09
N ALA A 264 -17.25 -3.00 -8.86
CA ALA A 264 -17.99 -2.43 -7.74
C ALA A 264 -17.51 -1.01 -7.41
N LEU A 265 -16.19 -0.79 -7.43
CA LEU A 265 -15.60 0.53 -7.26
C LEU A 265 -16.08 1.51 -8.35
N LEU A 266 -16.08 1.09 -9.60
CA LEU A 266 -16.58 1.92 -10.71
C LEU A 266 -18.05 2.30 -10.51
N SER A 267 -18.90 1.35 -10.12
CA SER A 267 -20.31 1.61 -9.80
C SER A 267 -20.46 2.56 -8.61
N THR A 268 -19.64 2.37 -7.57
CA THR A 268 -19.61 3.26 -6.39
C THR A 268 -19.31 4.70 -6.79
N VAL A 269 -18.28 4.91 -7.63
CA VAL A 269 -17.88 6.24 -8.08
C VAL A 269 -18.98 6.86 -8.95
N TYR A 270 -19.56 6.10 -9.87
CA TYR A 270 -20.61 6.59 -10.77
C TYR A 270 -21.87 6.98 -9.99
N GLU A 271 -22.43 6.05 -9.21
CA GLU A 271 -23.66 6.28 -8.46
C GLU A 271 -23.45 7.34 -7.36
N GLY A 272 -22.31 7.28 -6.65
CA GLY A 272 -21.96 8.24 -5.60
C GLY A 272 -21.79 9.67 -6.12
N ALA A 273 -21.37 9.85 -7.40
CA ALA A 273 -21.25 11.17 -8.01
C ALA A 273 -22.60 11.85 -8.31
N LEU A 274 -23.69 11.09 -8.30
CA LEU A 274 -25.05 11.58 -8.65
C LEU A 274 -25.89 11.99 -7.44
N VAL A 275 -25.43 11.77 -6.24
CA VAL A 275 -26.22 11.91 -5.01
C VAL A 275 -25.48 12.77 -3.97
N PRO A 276 -26.18 13.27 -2.92
CA PRO A 276 -25.54 13.93 -1.78
C PRO A 276 -24.51 13.05 -1.09
N PHE A 277 -23.54 13.67 -0.41
CA PHE A 277 -22.39 13.00 0.20
C PHE A 277 -22.77 11.83 1.12
N ASP A 278 -23.68 12.04 2.07
CA ASP A 278 -24.09 10.98 3.01
C ASP A 278 -24.81 9.81 2.32
N THR A 279 -25.49 10.06 1.19
CA THR A 279 -26.05 9.00 0.34
C THR A 279 -24.95 8.26 -0.42
N ALA A 280 -23.92 8.97 -0.87
CA ALA A 280 -22.77 8.37 -1.53
C ALA A 280 -22.02 7.40 -0.59
N LEU A 281 -21.88 7.74 0.70
CA LEU A 281 -21.32 6.84 1.71
C LEU A 281 -22.14 5.54 1.85
N LYS A 282 -23.48 5.62 1.82
CA LYS A 282 -24.35 4.43 1.84
C LYS A 282 -24.16 3.56 0.58
N ILE A 283 -24.00 4.19 -0.57
CA ILE A 283 -23.70 3.50 -1.84
C ILE A 283 -22.35 2.80 -1.75
N GLU A 284 -21.33 3.47 -1.22
CA GLU A 284 -20.00 2.89 -0.98
C GLU A 284 -20.11 1.67 -0.07
N ALA A 285 -20.79 1.78 1.08
CA ALA A 285 -21.01 0.66 2.00
C ALA A 285 -21.71 -0.53 1.34
N ARG A 286 -22.73 -0.28 0.51
CA ARG A 286 -23.46 -1.32 -0.22
C ARG A 286 -22.58 -2.09 -1.19
N HIS A 287 -21.81 -1.38 -2.01
CA HIS A 287 -20.91 -1.99 -2.98
C HIS A 287 -19.72 -2.67 -2.29
N PHE A 288 -19.17 -2.07 -1.24
CA PHE A 288 -18.11 -2.68 -0.44
C PHE A 288 -18.59 -4.01 0.17
N THR A 289 -19.77 -4.02 0.77
CA THR A 289 -20.40 -5.24 1.30
C THR A 289 -20.53 -6.32 0.23
N SER A 290 -20.97 -5.97 -0.98
CA SER A 290 -21.08 -6.93 -2.10
C SER A 290 -19.75 -7.56 -2.47
N VAL A 291 -18.67 -6.79 -2.41
CA VAL A 291 -17.29 -7.26 -2.66
C VAL A 291 -16.80 -8.16 -1.53
N ILE A 292 -17.02 -7.80 -0.28
CA ILE A 292 -16.66 -8.63 0.89
C ILE A 292 -17.42 -9.96 0.86
N MET A 293 -18.68 -9.98 0.46
CA MET A 293 -19.47 -11.20 0.32
C MET A 293 -19.03 -12.08 -0.86
N ASN A 294 -18.24 -11.54 -1.80
CA ASN A 294 -17.71 -12.32 -2.92
C ASN A 294 -16.49 -13.15 -2.48
N PRO A 295 -16.43 -14.47 -2.81
CA PRO A 295 -15.28 -15.31 -2.46
C PRO A 295 -13.94 -14.81 -3.00
N SER A 296 -13.93 -14.07 -4.11
CA SER A 296 -12.68 -13.54 -4.69
C SER A 296 -11.92 -12.65 -3.72
N SER A 297 -12.61 -11.80 -2.93
CA SER A 297 -11.94 -10.91 -1.97
C SER A 297 -11.22 -11.69 -0.87
N SER A 298 -11.90 -12.63 -0.20
CA SER A 298 -11.29 -13.45 0.84
C SER A 298 -10.15 -14.33 0.30
N ASN A 299 -10.32 -14.89 -0.90
CA ASN A 299 -9.28 -15.70 -1.54
C ASN A 299 -8.04 -14.86 -1.91
N MET A 300 -8.22 -13.65 -2.43
CA MET A 300 -7.11 -12.74 -2.74
C MET A 300 -6.40 -12.29 -1.45
N ILE A 301 -7.15 -11.89 -0.41
CA ILE A 301 -6.55 -11.54 0.90
C ILE A 301 -5.73 -12.71 1.43
N ARG A 302 -6.29 -13.92 1.42
CA ARG A 302 -5.62 -15.12 1.91
C ARG A 302 -4.35 -15.42 1.11
N SER A 303 -4.46 -15.48 -0.22
CA SER A 303 -3.35 -15.92 -1.09
C SER A 303 -2.27 -14.85 -1.22
N LEU A 304 -2.66 -13.60 -1.55
CA LEU A 304 -1.72 -12.55 -1.92
C LEU A 304 -1.15 -11.80 -0.72
N PHE A 305 -1.78 -11.91 0.46
CA PHE A 305 -1.33 -11.21 1.64
C PHE A 305 -1.02 -12.13 2.82
N LEU A 306 -2.00 -12.90 3.33
CA LEU A 306 -1.81 -13.70 4.54
C LEU A 306 -0.82 -14.84 4.32
N ASN A 307 -1.06 -15.69 3.31
CA ASN A 307 -0.20 -16.84 3.02
C ASN A 307 1.18 -16.38 2.57
N LYS A 308 1.24 -15.39 1.66
CA LYS A 308 2.53 -14.81 1.25
C LYS A 308 3.31 -14.26 2.44
N GLY A 309 2.67 -13.48 3.31
CA GLY A 309 3.32 -12.94 4.50
C GLY A 309 3.76 -14.01 5.51
N ALA A 310 3.05 -15.14 5.59
CA ALA A 310 3.45 -16.29 6.40
C ALA A 310 4.69 -16.98 5.78
N LEU A 311 4.69 -17.18 4.47
CA LEU A 311 5.84 -17.78 3.75
C LEU A 311 7.08 -16.87 3.83
N ASP A 312 6.94 -15.57 3.64
CA ASP A 312 8.03 -14.60 3.78
C ASP A 312 8.66 -14.62 5.18
N LYS A 313 7.89 -15.01 6.22
CA LYS A 313 8.35 -15.23 7.60
C LYS A 313 8.86 -16.65 7.87
N GLY A 314 8.94 -17.49 6.86
CA GLY A 314 9.45 -18.86 6.98
C GLY A 314 8.46 -19.84 7.62
N ALA A 315 7.14 -19.66 7.48
CA ALA A 315 6.14 -20.53 8.13
C ALA A 315 6.26 -22.03 7.79
N VAL A 316 6.76 -22.36 6.60
CA VAL A 316 6.98 -23.76 6.16
C VAL A 316 8.45 -24.16 6.21
N ARG A 317 9.32 -23.30 6.70
CA ARG A 317 10.75 -23.59 6.81
C ARG A 317 11.00 -24.55 7.96
N PRO A 318 11.82 -25.62 7.76
CA PRO A 318 12.24 -26.49 8.84
C PRO A 318 12.96 -25.68 9.93
N LYS A 319 12.49 -25.80 11.18
CA LYS A 319 13.02 -25.01 12.31
C LYS A 319 14.43 -25.42 12.72
N GLU A 320 14.79 -26.67 12.44
CA GLU A 320 16.09 -27.30 12.77
C GLU A 320 17.19 -26.88 11.75
N VAL A 321 16.83 -26.31 10.62
CA VAL A 321 17.79 -25.85 9.60
C VAL A 321 18.13 -24.39 9.86
N PRO A 322 19.39 -24.04 10.13
CA PRO A 322 19.83 -22.66 10.30
C PRO A 322 19.51 -21.80 9.09
N ASP A 323 19.25 -20.52 9.32
CA ASP A 323 19.10 -19.56 8.23
C ASP A 323 20.45 -19.30 7.55
N GLN A 324 20.56 -19.64 6.27
CA GLN A 324 21.77 -19.42 5.47
C GLN A 324 21.52 -18.28 4.49
N SER A 325 22.24 -17.19 4.65
CA SER A 325 22.23 -16.10 3.68
C SER A 325 23.07 -16.46 2.45
N VAL A 326 22.51 -16.28 1.26
CA VAL A 326 23.22 -16.44 0.00
C VAL A 326 24.08 -15.20 -0.23
N ARG A 327 25.41 -15.39 -0.29
CA ARG A 327 26.39 -14.33 -0.57
C ARG A 327 26.94 -14.44 -2.00
N LYS A 328 27.06 -15.67 -2.49
CA LYS A 328 27.55 -15.98 -3.84
C LYS A 328 26.61 -16.93 -4.55
N LEU A 329 26.09 -16.51 -5.70
CA LEU A 329 25.09 -17.21 -6.51
C LEU A 329 25.70 -17.66 -7.84
N GLY A 330 25.61 -18.96 -8.11
CA GLY A 330 25.86 -19.52 -9.44
C GLY A 330 24.61 -19.47 -10.31
N ILE A 331 24.72 -19.10 -11.57
CA ILE A 331 23.62 -19.12 -12.54
C ILE A 331 24.08 -19.85 -13.79
N LEU A 332 23.33 -20.89 -14.16
CA LEU A 332 23.60 -21.70 -15.35
C LEU A 332 22.66 -21.23 -16.49
N GLY A 333 23.26 -20.69 -17.54
CA GLY A 333 22.58 -20.05 -18.66
C GLY A 333 22.57 -18.52 -18.53
N ALA A 334 23.21 -17.83 -19.44
CA ALA A 334 23.31 -16.37 -19.51
C ALA A 334 22.30 -15.74 -20.49
N GLY A 335 21.22 -16.47 -20.81
CA GLY A 335 20.10 -15.97 -21.58
C GLY A 335 19.32 -14.87 -20.83
N MET A 336 18.19 -14.48 -21.40
CA MET A 336 17.36 -13.39 -20.84
C MET A 336 16.99 -13.60 -19.37
N MET A 337 16.59 -14.82 -18.97
CA MET A 337 16.23 -15.11 -17.58
C MET A 337 17.47 -15.14 -16.68
N GLY A 338 18.56 -15.84 -17.05
CA GLY A 338 19.77 -15.88 -16.24
C GLY A 338 20.41 -14.50 -16.06
N ALA A 339 20.47 -13.70 -17.11
CA ALA A 339 20.94 -12.31 -17.02
C ALA A 339 20.03 -11.45 -16.13
N GLY A 340 18.70 -11.65 -16.17
CA GLY A 340 17.74 -10.99 -15.28
C GLY A 340 17.94 -11.37 -13.81
N ILE A 341 18.15 -12.66 -13.52
CA ILE A 341 18.46 -13.15 -12.17
C ILE A 341 19.80 -12.57 -11.69
N ALA A 342 20.82 -12.55 -12.56
CA ALA A 342 22.11 -11.95 -12.25
C ALA A 342 21.98 -10.45 -11.86
N LEU A 343 21.18 -9.71 -12.63
CA LEU A 343 20.91 -8.30 -12.35
C LEU A 343 20.32 -8.09 -10.95
N VAL A 344 19.21 -8.76 -10.64
CA VAL A 344 18.50 -8.53 -9.35
C VAL A 344 19.31 -9.03 -8.15
N SER A 345 20.10 -10.11 -8.32
CA SER A 345 20.99 -10.62 -7.28
C SER A 345 22.15 -9.64 -7.02
N ALA A 346 22.79 -9.13 -8.05
CA ALA A 346 23.87 -8.15 -7.91
C ALA A 346 23.36 -6.81 -7.33
N GLN A 347 22.11 -6.41 -7.61
CA GLN A 347 21.50 -5.20 -7.04
C GLN A 347 21.37 -5.26 -5.51
N VAL A 348 21.12 -6.45 -4.94
CA VAL A 348 21.03 -6.65 -3.48
C VAL A 348 22.37 -7.02 -2.84
N GLY A 349 23.46 -6.95 -3.61
CA GLY A 349 24.83 -7.13 -3.09
C GLY A 349 25.39 -8.54 -3.18
N ILE A 350 24.67 -9.49 -3.79
CA ILE A 350 25.13 -10.87 -3.99
C ILE A 350 26.18 -10.91 -5.11
N GLU A 351 27.27 -11.63 -4.89
CA GLU A 351 28.22 -11.97 -5.95
C GLU A 351 27.63 -13.02 -6.88
N VAL A 352 27.81 -12.87 -8.18
CA VAL A 352 27.19 -13.74 -9.19
C VAL A 352 28.25 -14.37 -10.08
N VAL A 353 28.20 -15.69 -10.23
CA VAL A 353 28.93 -16.43 -11.28
C VAL A 353 27.90 -16.79 -12.35
N LEU A 354 28.01 -16.13 -13.51
CA LEU A 354 27.10 -16.34 -14.65
C LEU A 354 27.77 -17.27 -15.67
N ILE A 355 27.27 -18.50 -15.78
CA ILE A 355 27.83 -19.54 -16.63
C ILE A 355 27.04 -19.65 -17.94
N ASP A 356 27.76 -19.79 -19.06
CA ASP A 356 27.20 -20.23 -20.33
C ASP A 356 28.22 -21.15 -21.07
N GLN A 357 27.80 -21.69 -22.21
CA GLN A 357 28.60 -22.66 -22.97
C GLN A 357 29.93 -22.07 -23.49
N THR A 358 29.96 -20.78 -23.85
CA THR A 358 31.11 -20.07 -24.35
C THR A 358 31.29 -18.75 -23.59
N GLN A 359 32.51 -18.21 -23.61
CA GLN A 359 32.79 -16.90 -23.01
C GLN A 359 31.93 -15.80 -23.65
N GLU A 360 31.77 -15.85 -24.98
CA GLU A 360 30.95 -14.88 -25.71
C GLU A 360 29.47 -14.90 -25.25
N ALA A 361 28.91 -16.08 -25.03
CA ALA A 361 27.54 -16.23 -24.55
C ALA A 361 27.40 -15.68 -23.11
N ALA A 362 28.33 -15.99 -22.22
CA ALA A 362 28.38 -15.47 -20.85
C ALA A 362 28.52 -13.94 -20.84
N ASP A 363 29.44 -13.38 -21.66
CA ASP A 363 29.63 -11.94 -21.78
C ASP A 363 28.43 -11.22 -22.36
N LYS A 364 27.67 -11.84 -23.28
CA LYS A 364 26.44 -11.31 -23.81
C LYS A 364 25.35 -11.16 -22.70
N GLY A 365 25.28 -12.12 -21.78
CA GLY A 365 24.42 -12.00 -20.62
C GLY A 365 24.82 -10.85 -19.70
N LYS A 366 26.12 -10.67 -19.45
CA LYS A 366 26.63 -9.53 -18.67
C LYS A 366 26.40 -8.19 -19.40
N ALA A 367 26.51 -8.16 -20.72
CA ALA A 367 26.23 -6.98 -21.53
C ALA A 367 24.73 -6.59 -21.46
N TYR A 368 23.82 -7.55 -21.39
CA TYR A 368 22.40 -7.28 -21.15
C TYR A 368 22.17 -6.50 -19.83
N VAL A 369 22.86 -6.89 -18.77
CA VAL A 369 22.82 -6.18 -17.47
C VAL A 369 23.36 -4.75 -17.60
N ALA A 370 24.47 -4.58 -18.34
CA ALA A 370 25.07 -3.26 -18.60
C ALA A 370 24.09 -2.34 -19.34
N ASP A 371 23.45 -2.84 -20.38
CA ASP A 371 22.41 -2.12 -21.16
C ASP A 371 21.21 -1.68 -20.30
N TYR A 372 20.76 -2.55 -19.39
CA TYR A 372 19.69 -2.21 -18.45
C TYR A 372 20.10 -1.02 -17.55
N CYS A 373 21.34 -1.04 -17.04
CA CYS A 373 21.87 0.05 -16.23
C CYS A 373 21.98 1.36 -17.04
N ASP A 374 22.41 1.30 -18.30
CA ASP A 374 22.52 2.48 -19.17
C ASP A 374 21.17 3.13 -19.43
N LYS A 375 20.13 2.32 -19.66
CA LYS A 375 18.73 2.81 -19.74
C LYS A 375 18.27 3.47 -18.44
N GLY A 376 18.72 2.96 -17.30
CA GLY A 376 18.47 3.57 -15.98
C GLY A 376 19.16 4.91 -15.81
N ILE A 377 20.42 5.03 -16.25
CA ILE A 377 21.20 6.27 -16.21
C ILE A 377 20.55 7.33 -17.11
N ALA A 378 20.21 6.97 -18.36
CA ALA A 378 19.53 7.87 -19.27
C ALA A 378 18.22 8.44 -18.72
N ARG A 379 17.50 7.67 -17.90
CA ARG A 379 16.26 8.07 -17.21
C ARG A 379 16.50 8.74 -15.85
N ARG A 380 17.75 9.05 -15.48
CA ARG A 380 18.16 9.62 -14.18
C ARG A 380 17.72 8.78 -12.96
N LYS A 381 17.59 7.46 -13.13
CA LYS A 381 17.24 6.51 -12.06
C LYS A 381 18.44 5.77 -11.48
N SER A 382 19.64 5.93 -12.06
CA SER A 382 20.88 5.31 -11.64
C SER A 382 22.08 6.20 -11.99
N THR A 383 23.28 5.82 -11.55
CA THR A 383 24.54 6.54 -11.81
C THR A 383 25.58 5.61 -12.46
N PRO A 384 26.60 6.16 -13.17
CA PRO A 384 27.69 5.35 -13.69
C PRO A 384 28.46 4.58 -12.62
N GLY A 385 28.63 5.16 -11.42
CA GLY A 385 29.26 4.49 -10.28
C GLY A 385 28.47 3.27 -9.80
N HIS A 386 27.14 3.39 -9.74
CA HIS A 386 26.26 2.27 -9.39
C HIS A 386 26.33 1.14 -10.44
N LYS A 387 26.35 1.48 -11.74
CA LYS A 387 26.57 0.50 -12.82
C LYS A 387 27.89 -0.25 -12.65
N ALA A 388 28.99 0.47 -12.44
CA ALA A 388 30.30 -0.13 -12.26
C ALA A 388 30.33 -1.10 -11.06
N ALA A 389 29.83 -0.67 -9.90
CA ALA A 389 29.73 -1.50 -8.69
C ALA A 389 28.85 -2.74 -8.89
N LEU A 390 27.78 -2.66 -9.66
CA LEU A 390 26.90 -3.80 -9.96
C LEU A 390 27.59 -4.78 -10.90
N LEU A 391 28.19 -4.32 -11.98
CA LEU A 391 28.89 -5.18 -12.96
C LEU A 391 30.14 -5.85 -12.36
N SER A 392 30.82 -5.24 -11.38
CA SER A 392 31.93 -5.86 -10.67
C SER A 392 31.56 -7.10 -9.86
N ARG A 393 30.28 -7.23 -9.46
CA ARG A 393 29.74 -8.40 -8.77
C ARG A 393 29.42 -9.57 -9.70
N ILE A 394 29.42 -9.37 -11.02
CA ILE A 394 29.05 -10.42 -11.99
C ILE A 394 30.29 -10.92 -12.68
N ASN A 395 30.67 -12.17 -12.41
CA ASN A 395 31.69 -12.92 -13.10
C ASN A 395 31.04 -13.78 -14.18
N ALA A 396 31.20 -13.39 -15.46
CA ALA A 396 30.67 -14.14 -16.60
C ALA A 396 31.79 -15.09 -17.14
N THR A 397 31.53 -16.40 -17.17
CA THR A 397 32.55 -17.39 -17.54
C THR A 397 31.94 -18.71 -18.00
N PRO A 398 32.58 -19.47 -18.91
CA PRO A 398 32.20 -20.84 -19.23
C PRO A 398 32.77 -21.89 -18.23
N ASN A 399 33.62 -21.46 -17.31
CA ASN A 399 34.30 -22.36 -16.38
C ASN A 399 33.44 -22.73 -15.19
N HIS A 400 32.91 -23.96 -15.15
CA HIS A 400 32.09 -24.49 -14.05
C HIS A 400 32.83 -24.55 -12.69
N HIS A 401 34.18 -24.61 -12.66
CA HIS A 401 34.91 -24.58 -11.38
C HIS A 401 34.73 -23.26 -10.63
N ALA A 402 34.33 -22.18 -11.28
CA ALA A 402 33.99 -20.93 -10.60
C ALA A 402 32.77 -21.05 -9.68
N LEU A 403 31.99 -22.13 -9.77
CA LEU A 403 30.84 -22.44 -8.93
C LEU A 403 31.20 -23.08 -7.59
N THR A 404 32.49 -23.48 -7.39
CA THR A 404 32.91 -24.27 -6.21
C THR A 404 32.52 -23.63 -4.88
N ASP A 405 32.53 -22.33 -4.75
CA ASP A 405 32.24 -21.57 -3.53
C ASP A 405 30.89 -20.81 -3.58
N CYS A 406 30.01 -21.15 -4.52
CA CYS A 406 28.65 -20.60 -4.54
C CYS A 406 27.79 -21.23 -3.43
N ASP A 407 27.01 -20.40 -2.71
CA ASP A 407 26.07 -20.85 -1.67
C ASP A 407 24.82 -21.48 -2.25
N LEU A 408 24.43 -21.02 -3.47
CA LEU A 408 23.24 -21.47 -4.19
C LEU A 408 23.56 -21.48 -5.70
N ILE A 409 22.95 -22.42 -6.42
CA ILE A 409 23.05 -22.48 -7.88
C ILE A 409 21.62 -22.52 -8.46
N VAL A 410 21.35 -21.64 -9.42
CA VAL A 410 20.08 -21.56 -10.16
C VAL A 410 20.29 -22.01 -11.59
N GLU A 411 19.53 -22.99 -12.03
CA GLU A 411 19.50 -23.43 -13.42
C GLU A 411 18.50 -22.56 -14.21
N ALA A 412 18.97 -21.96 -15.30
CA ALA A 412 18.22 -21.11 -16.23
C ALA A 412 18.62 -21.35 -17.69
N VAL A 413 18.98 -22.60 -18.03
CA VAL A 413 19.32 -23.00 -19.40
C VAL A 413 18.03 -23.22 -20.23
N PHE A 414 18.23 -23.54 -21.50
CA PHE A 414 17.12 -23.83 -22.41
C PHE A 414 16.30 -25.03 -21.90
N GLU A 415 14.97 -24.97 -22.07
CA GLU A 415 14.00 -25.97 -21.56
C GLU A 415 14.05 -27.27 -22.39
N ASP A 416 15.14 -28.01 -22.22
CA ASP A 416 15.40 -29.31 -22.82
C ASP A 416 15.99 -30.25 -21.77
N SER A 417 15.35 -31.40 -21.55
CA SER A 417 15.74 -32.36 -20.50
C SER A 417 17.17 -32.88 -20.65
N ASN A 418 17.68 -33.04 -21.87
CA ASN A 418 19.05 -33.53 -22.10
C ASN A 418 20.09 -32.46 -21.82
N ILE A 419 19.76 -31.19 -22.17
CA ILE A 419 20.63 -30.05 -21.86
C ILE A 419 20.70 -29.87 -20.33
N LYS A 420 19.55 -29.87 -19.65
CA LYS A 420 19.46 -29.76 -18.20
C LYS A 420 20.23 -30.88 -17.50
N ALA A 421 20.04 -32.12 -17.89
CA ALA A 421 20.75 -33.27 -17.32
C ALA A 421 22.29 -33.12 -17.46
N LYS A 422 22.77 -32.75 -18.67
CA LYS A 422 24.21 -32.57 -18.91
C LYS A 422 24.81 -31.45 -18.08
N VAL A 423 24.10 -30.33 -17.95
CA VAL A 423 24.58 -29.17 -17.19
C VAL A 423 24.56 -29.48 -15.70
N THR A 424 23.49 -30.11 -15.19
CA THR A 424 23.37 -30.52 -13.79
C THR A 424 24.50 -31.49 -13.41
N GLN A 425 24.76 -32.53 -14.20
CA GLN A 425 25.85 -33.46 -13.96
C GLN A 425 27.23 -32.79 -13.85
N LYS A 426 27.53 -31.80 -14.73
CA LYS A 426 28.78 -31.03 -14.66
C LYS A 426 28.89 -30.24 -13.35
N VAL A 427 27.78 -29.63 -12.93
CA VAL A 427 27.75 -28.83 -11.71
C VAL A 427 27.86 -29.70 -10.46
N GLU A 428 27.15 -30.83 -10.43
CA GLU A 428 27.23 -31.80 -9.32
C GLU A 428 28.65 -32.33 -9.16
N ALA A 429 29.35 -32.64 -10.24
CA ALA A 429 30.73 -33.06 -10.18
C ALA A 429 31.68 -32.02 -9.53
N VAL A 430 31.42 -30.73 -9.78
CA VAL A 430 32.18 -29.63 -9.15
C VAL A 430 31.81 -29.45 -7.68
N ILE A 431 30.52 -29.57 -7.32
CA ILE A 431 30.03 -29.38 -5.95
C ILE A 431 30.45 -30.57 -5.05
N LEU A 432 30.33 -31.79 -5.54
CA LEU A 432 30.70 -33.00 -4.79
C LEU A 432 32.21 -33.11 -4.57
N ALA A 433 33.03 -32.44 -5.37
CA ALA A 433 34.48 -32.37 -5.18
C ALA A 433 34.90 -31.38 -4.07
N ARG A 434 33.96 -30.71 -3.39
CA ARG A 434 34.28 -29.86 -2.22
C ARG A 434 34.67 -30.68 -0.99
N ASP A 435 35.60 -30.15 -0.24
CA ASP A 435 35.99 -30.71 1.06
C ASP A 435 35.93 -29.57 2.11
N PRO A 436 35.00 -29.58 3.09
CA PRO A 436 33.91 -30.55 3.28
C PRO A 436 32.75 -30.38 2.28
N PRO A 437 31.96 -31.44 2.02
CA PRO A 437 30.82 -31.34 1.12
C PRO A 437 29.78 -30.32 1.66
N PRO A 438 29.13 -29.52 0.74
CA PRO A 438 28.12 -28.56 1.16
C PRO A 438 26.92 -29.27 1.83
N PRO A 439 26.21 -28.60 2.73
CA PRO A 439 24.95 -29.11 3.22
C PRO A 439 23.98 -29.31 2.03
N PRO A 440 23.06 -30.32 2.10
CA PRO A 440 22.19 -30.68 0.99
C PRO A 440 21.13 -29.61 0.76
N ASN A 441 21.42 -28.63 -0.09
CA ASN A 441 20.47 -27.60 -0.55
C ASN A 441 20.65 -27.39 -2.07
N THR A 442 20.33 -28.43 -2.83
CA THR A 442 20.04 -28.28 -4.27
C THR A 442 18.54 -28.30 -4.45
N THR A 443 17.91 -27.15 -4.59
CA THR A 443 16.56 -27.07 -5.16
C THR A 443 16.69 -27.04 -6.68
N THR A 444 16.53 -28.21 -7.28
CA THR A 444 16.14 -28.32 -8.69
C THR A 444 14.62 -28.18 -8.77
N ASN A 445 14.15 -27.17 -9.48
CA ASN A 445 12.77 -27.12 -9.94
C ASN A 445 12.65 -27.82 -11.28
#